data_ed3b4cdcace906438b71745ba018d0c6
#
_entry.id   ed3b4cdcace906438b71745ba018d0c6
#
_cell.length_a   1.000
_cell.length_b   1.000
_cell.length_c   1.000
_cell.angle_alpha   90.00
_cell.angle_beta   90.00
_cell.angle_gamma   90.00
#
_symmetry.space_group_name_H-M   'P 1'
#
loop_
_entity.id
_entity.type
_entity.pdbx_description
1 polymer ?
#
loop_
_entity_poly.entity_id
_entity_poly.type
_entity_poly.pdbx_seq_one_letter_code
_entity_poly.pdbx_strand_id
1 'polypeptide(L)'
;AAETAKVQELGVIPITLPDNHGQQQSLTSLKGKVVMLDFHVFGSKESAQRIMVLRQLYDKYHAQGFEIYQVSYDTNEHFFKTQTESLPWICVWDPEGGDSQTLVSYNIQSIPTYFIIDRNNQLQKRDVQIQDLDAEIQHWLGQGVQ
;
A
#
# COMPACT_ATOMS: atom_id res chain seq x y z
N ALA A 1 1.75 -19.55 18.73
CA ALA A 1 2.87 -19.87 17.84
C ALA A 1 2.38 -20.47 16.53
N ALA A 2 1.56 -21.54 16.58
CA ALA A 2 1.05 -22.17 15.37
C ALA A 2 0.15 -21.23 14.57
N GLU A 3 -0.67 -20.44 15.23
CA GLU A 3 -1.55 -19.47 14.57
C GLU A 3 -0.76 -18.37 13.88
N THR A 4 0.28 -17.85 14.53
CA THR A 4 1.13 -16.82 13.96
C THR A 4 1.87 -17.34 12.72
N ALA A 5 2.44 -18.53 12.81
CA ALA A 5 3.13 -19.15 11.68
C ALA A 5 2.17 -19.39 10.51
N LYS A 6 0.95 -19.83 10.80
CA LYS A 6 -0.07 -20.08 9.79
C LYS A 6 -0.49 -18.80 9.07
N VAL A 7 -0.65 -17.70 9.79
CA VAL A 7 -0.98 -16.40 9.20
C VAL A 7 0.15 -15.93 8.28
N GLN A 8 1.40 -16.11 8.70
CA GLN A 8 2.56 -15.75 7.87
C GLN A 8 2.63 -16.61 6.62
N GLU A 9 2.31 -17.89 6.71
CA GLU A 9 2.29 -18.79 5.57
C GLU A 9 1.22 -18.41 4.55
N LEU A 10 0.11 -17.84 5.00
CA LEU A 10 -0.96 -17.39 4.10
C LEU A 10 -0.61 -16.07 3.39
N GLY A 11 0.44 -15.38 3.86
CA GLY A 11 0.90 -14.16 3.25
C GLY A 11 0.10 -12.93 3.66
N VAL A 12 0.00 -11.98 2.73
CA VAL A 12 -0.70 -10.71 2.97
C VAL A 12 -2.21 -10.92 3.03
N ILE A 13 -2.89 -10.12 3.86
CA ILE A 13 -4.36 -10.15 3.94
C ILE A 13 -4.93 -9.53 2.65
N PRO A 14 -5.79 -10.25 1.91
CA PRO A 14 -6.32 -9.75 0.63
C PRO A 14 -7.13 -8.47 0.78
N ILE A 15 -6.96 -7.58 -0.19
CA ILE A 15 -7.76 -6.36 -0.36
C ILE A 15 -8.20 -6.31 -1.81
N THR A 16 -9.49 -6.04 -2.06
CA THR A 16 -10.01 -5.77 -3.40
C THR A 16 -10.94 -4.58 -3.29
N LEU A 17 -10.55 -3.46 -3.92
CA LEU A 17 -11.28 -2.21 -3.84
C LEU A 17 -11.29 -1.52 -5.21
N PRO A 18 -12.28 -0.65 -5.46
CA PRO A 18 -12.33 0.09 -6.73
C PRO A 18 -11.25 1.17 -6.80
N ASP A 19 -10.63 1.29 -7.96
CA ASP A 19 -9.67 2.36 -8.21
C ASP A 19 -10.37 3.66 -8.64
N ASN A 20 -9.57 4.67 -9.03
CA ASN A 20 -10.09 5.97 -9.43
C ASN A 20 -10.76 5.97 -10.82
N HIS A 21 -10.78 4.82 -11.50
CA HIS A 21 -11.51 4.61 -12.75
C HIS A 21 -12.68 3.63 -12.58
N GLY A 22 -12.97 3.22 -11.34
CA GLY A 22 -14.06 2.29 -11.03
C GLY A 22 -13.73 0.83 -11.26
N GLN A 23 -12.48 0.49 -11.58
CA GLN A 23 -12.05 -0.89 -11.78
C GLN A 23 -11.58 -1.50 -10.47
N GLN A 24 -11.93 -2.77 -10.24
CA GLN A 24 -11.50 -3.47 -9.04
C GLN A 24 -10.00 -3.81 -9.12
N GLN A 25 -9.27 -3.48 -8.07
CA GLN A 25 -7.84 -3.76 -7.97
C GLN A 25 -7.58 -4.65 -6.77
N SER A 26 -7.01 -5.82 -7.01
CA SER A 26 -6.68 -6.77 -5.95
C SER A 26 -5.22 -6.65 -5.56
N LEU A 27 -4.95 -6.48 -4.27
CA LEU A 27 -3.59 -6.40 -3.74
C LEU A 27 -2.79 -7.67 -4.07
N THR A 28 -3.41 -8.84 -3.93
CA THR A 28 -2.72 -10.12 -4.14
C THR A 28 -2.35 -10.36 -5.60
N SER A 29 -2.98 -9.66 -6.55
CA SER A 29 -2.64 -9.79 -7.97
C SER A 29 -1.26 -9.20 -8.29
N LEU A 30 -0.66 -8.48 -7.35
CA LEU A 30 0.65 -7.85 -7.53
C LEU A 30 1.82 -8.77 -7.14
N LYS A 31 1.56 -10.06 -6.94
CA LYS A 31 2.61 -11.05 -6.69
C LYS A 31 3.68 -10.95 -7.76
N GLY A 32 4.94 -10.99 -7.36
CA GLY A 32 6.08 -10.80 -8.25
C GLY A 32 6.67 -9.41 -8.17
N LYS A 33 5.93 -8.46 -7.59
CA LYS A 33 6.39 -7.09 -7.36
C LYS A 33 6.60 -6.84 -5.87
N VAL A 34 7.49 -5.90 -5.56
CA VAL A 34 7.59 -5.35 -4.22
C VAL A 34 6.54 -4.27 -4.10
N VAL A 35 5.67 -4.34 -3.10
CA VAL A 35 4.53 -3.43 -2.98
C VAL A 35 4.63 -2.63 -1.69
N MET A 36 4.44 -1.32 -1.80
CA MET A 36 4.18 -0.47 -0.66
C MET A 36 2.67 -0.32 -0.54
N LEU A 37 2.11 -0.87 0.53
CA LEU A 37 0.69 -0.74 0.87
C LEU A 37 0.55 0.48 1.76
N ASP A 38 -0.09 1.53 1.26
CA ASP A 38 -0.19 2.82 1.92
C ASP A 38 -1.64 3.14 2.25
N PHE A 39 -1.95 3.27 3.54
CA PHE A 39 -3.25 3.72 4.03
C PHE A 39 -3.19 5.24 4.19
N HIS A 40 -4.05 5.96 3.48
CA HIS A 40 -3.84 7.38 3.22
C HIS A 40 -5.12 8.20 3.32
N VAL A 41 -4.98 9.47 3.71
CA VAL A 41 -6.02 10.49 3.65
C VAL A 41 -5.40 11.71 2.98
N PHE A 42 -6.03 12.19 1.92
CA PHE A 42 -5.56 13.34 1.17
C PHE A 42 -5.97 14.66 1.82
N GLY A 43 -5.39 15.76 1.33
CA GLY A 43 -5.83 17.10 1.71
C GLY A 43 -5.10 17.72 2.88
N SER A 44 -4.14 17.02 3.51
CA SER A 44 -3.31 17.57 4.57
C SER A 44 -1.92 17.91 4.06
N LYS A 45 -1.18 18.69 4.85
CA LYS A 45 0.23 19.00 4.56
C LYS A 45 1.08 17.73 4.60
N GLU A 46 0.82 16.84 5.56
CA GLU A 46 1.51 15.57 5.67
C GLU A 46 1.27 14.70 4.43
N SER A 47 0.03 14.70 3.94
CA SER A 47 -0.32 13.98 2.72
C SER A 47 0.50 14.49 1.54
N ALA A 48 0.54 15.80 1.34
CA ALA A 48 1.29 16.40 0.23
C ALA A 48 2.77 16.04 0.29
N GLN A 49 3.36 16.06 1.47
CA GLN A 49 4.76 15.70 1.66
C GLN A 49 5.01 14.23 1.36
N ARG A 50 4.11 13.36 1.81
CA ARG A 50 4.22 11.93 1.53
C ARG A 50 4.13 11.64 0.04
N ILE A 51 3.19 12.29 -0.65
CA ILE A 51 3.03 12.10 -2.11
C ILE A 51 4.32 12.46 -2.84
N MET A 52 5.02 13.51 -2.44
CA MET A 52 6.31 13.87 -3.04
C MET A 52 7.33 12.75 -2.88
N VAL A 53 7.42 12.17 -1.69
CA VAL A 53 8.34 11.04 -1.41
C VAL A 53 7.95 9.82 -2.25
N LEU A 54 6.65 9.50 -2.30
CA LEU A 54 6.17 8.36 -3.07
C LEU A 54 6.45 8.51 -4.57
N ARG A 55 6.32 9.71 -5.12
CA ARG A 55 6.65 9.97 -6.52
C ARG A 55 8.12 9.69 -6.81
N GLN A 56 9.01 10.11 -5.92
CA GLN A 56 10.44 9.88 -6.08
C GLN A 56 10.77 8.39 -6.05
N LEU A 57 10.20 7.67 -5.10
CA LEU A 57 10.42 6.22 -4.97
C LEU A 57 9.84 5.47 -6.17
N TYR A 58 8.66 5.85 -6.63
CA TYR A 58 8.02 5.22 -7.77
C TYR A 58 8.84 5.42 -9.04
N ASP A 59 9.27 6.66 -9.30
CA ASP A 59 10.12 6.96 -10.46
C ASP A 59 11.42 6.15 -10.43
N LYS A 60 12.00 6.00 -9.24
CA LYS A 60 13.28 5.35 -9.08
C LYS A 60 13.19 3.83 -9.25
N TYR A 61 12.12 3.20 -8.75
CA TYR A 61 12.07 1.75 -8.61
C TYR A 61 10.98 1.04 -9.40
N HIS A 62 10.03 1.76 -9.99
CA HIS A 62 8.91 1.13 -10.69
C HIS A 62 9.39 0.18 -11.79
N ALA A 63 10.37 0.59 -12.58
CA ALA A 63 10.90 -0.23 -13.67
C ALA A 63 11.55 -1.53 -13.19
N GLN A 64 11.95 -1.58 -11.91
CA GLN A 64 12.56 -2.76 -11.31
C GLN A 64 11.53 -3.70 -10.66
N GLY A 65 10.25 -3.36 -10.73
CA GLY A 65 9.19 -4.19 -10.17
C GLY A 65 8.62 -3.68 -8.85
N PHE A 66 8.74 -2.38 -8.59
CA PHE A 66 8.13 -1.75 -7.42
C PHE A 66 6.76 -1.19 -7.79
N GLU A 67 5.77 -1.40 -6.91
CA GLU A 67 4.42 -0.87 -7.07
C GLU A 67 3.94 -0.26 -5.77
N ILE A 68 3.05 0.72 -5.87
CA ILE A 68 2.38 1.31 -4.72
C ILE A 68 0.89 1.01 -4.85
N TYR A 69 0.32 0.44 -3.80
CA TYR A 69 -1.11 0.21 -3.66
C TYR A 69 -1.59 1.11 -2.53
N GLN A 70 -2.22 2.22 -2.91
CA GLN A 70 -2.62 3.27 -1.97
C GLN A 70 -4.12 3.23 -1.74
N VAL A 71 -4.52 3.06 -0.47
CA VAL A 71 -5.92 2.97 -0.08
C VAL A 71 -6.33 4.29 0.56
N SER A 72 -7.31 4.97 -0.03
CA SER A 72 -7.83 6.23 0.46
C SER A 72 -9.00 6.01 1.42
N TYR A 73 -8.96 6.71 2.53
CA TYR A 73 -10.05 6.76 3.51
C TYR A 73 -10.74 8.12 3.55
N ASP A 74 -10.60 8.88 2.48
CA ASP A 74 -11.35 10.13 2.33
C ASP A 74 -12.84 9.83 2.23
N THR A 75 -13.66 10.69 2.86
CA THR A 75 -15.10 10.46 2.93
C THR A 75 -15.82 10.79 1.63
N ASN A 76 -15.20 11.56 0.74
CA ASN A 76 -15.81 12.05 -0.50
C ASN A 76 -15.11 11.39 -1.69
N GLU A 77 -15.87 10.62 -2.48
CA GLU A 77 -15.35 9.91 -3.63
C GLU A 77 -14.81 10.85 -4.70
N HIS A 78 -15.49 11.95 -4.93
CA HIS A 78 -15.06 12.94 -5.93
C HIS A 78 -13.70 13.54 -5.55
N PHE A 79 -13.53 13.85 -4.28
CA PHE A 79 -12.25 14.37 -3.76
C PHE A 79 -11.13 13.34 -3.96
N PHE A 80 -11.40 12.07 -3.64
CA PHE A 80 -10.46 10.98 -3.92
C PHE A 80 -10.05 10.96 -5.38
N LYS A 81 -11.02 10.99 -6.31
CA LYS A 81 -10.73 10.95 -7.74
C LYS A 81 -9.90 12.14 -8.19
N THR A 82 -10.23 13.33 -7.69
CA THR A 82 -9.49 14.55 -8.01
C THR A 82 -8.04 14.48 -7.52
N GLN A 83 -7.84 14.02 -6.29
CA GLN A 83 -6.49 13.96 -5.70
C GLN A 83 -5.62 12.90 -6.35
N THR A 84 -6.19 11.82 -6.88
CA THR A 84 -5.43 10.71 -7.45
C THR A 84 -5.29 10.76 -8.96
N GLU A 85 -5.94 11.72 -9.63
CA GLU A 85 -6.01 11.81 -11.08
C GLU A 85 -4.64 11.78 -11.75
N SER A 86 -3.66 12.46 -11.16
CA SER A 86 -2.31 12.56 -11.73
C SER A 86 -1.30 11.58 -11.14
N LEU A 87 -1.72 10.72 -10.23
CA LEU A 87 -0.81 9.78 -9.57
C LEU A 87 -0.59 8.55 -10.46
N PRO A 88 0.68 8.13 -10.65
CA PRO A 88 1.00 7.05 -11.60
C PRO A 88 0.82 5.64 -11.04
N TRP A 89 0.53 5.50 -9.74
CA TRP A 89 0.39 4.19 -9.09
C TRP A 89 -1.07 3.82 -8.87
N ILE A 90 -1.30 2.64 -8.28
CA ILE A 90 -2.64 2.14 -8.00
C ILE A 90 -3.22 2.90 -6.81
N CYS A 91 -4.34 3.58 -7.03
CA CYS A 91 -5.08 4.31 -6.01
C CYS A 91 -6.47 3.72 -5.91
N VAL A 92 -6.83 3.20 -4.74
CA VAL A 92 -8.14 2.63 -4.50
C VAL A 92 -8.85 3.37 -3.37
N TRP A 93 -10.18 3.26 -3.34
CA TRP A 93 -11.02 3.94 -2.38
C TRP A 93 -11.81 2.93 -1.57
N ASP A 94 -11.77 3.07 -0.24
CA ASP A 94 -12.53 2.20 0.66
C ASP A 94 -13.77 2.96 1.13
N PRO A 95 -14.95 2.62 0.59
CA PRO A 95 -16.18 3.34 0.91
C PRO A 95 -16.66 3.15 2.34
N GLU A 96 -16.15 2.14 3.05
CA GLU A 96 -16.51 1.91 4.45
C GLU A 96 -15.89 2.92 5.41
N GLY A 97 -14.84 3.64 4.96
CA GLY A 97 -14.20 4.66 5.76
C GLY A 97 -13.68 4.13 7.09
N GLY A 98 -13.93 4.85 8.18
CA GLY A 98 -13.43 4.47 9.49
C GLY A 98 -13.98 3.15 10.05
N ASP A 99 -15.06 2.62 9.47
CA ASP A 99 -15.65 1.35 9.89
C ASP A 99 -15.11 0.17 9.07
N SER A 100 -14.09 0.40 8.25
CA SER A 100 -13.59 -0.61 7.32
C SER A 100 -13.02 -1.83 8.03
N GLN A 101 -13.44 -3.02 7.57
CA GLN A 101 -12.87 -4.28 8.01
C GLN A 101 -11.39 -4.37 7.66
N THR A 102 -10.97 -3.75 6.57
CA THR A 102 -9.56 -3.71 6.16
C THR A 102 -8.70 -3.03 7.22
N LEU A 103 -9.17 -1.92 7.79
CA LEU A 103 -8.46 -1.23 8.87
C LEU A 103 -8.31 -2.12 10.11
N VAL A 104 -9.35 -2.86 10.44
CA VAL A 104 -9.32 -3.79 11.57
C VAL A 104 -8.33 -4.92 11.31
N SER A 105 -8.39 -5.53 10.13
CA SER A 105 -7.56 -6.68 9.76
C SER A 105 -6.08 -6.33 9.77
N TYR A 106 -5.70 -5.12 9.36
CA TYR A 106 -4.31 -4.66 9.34
C TYR A 106 -3.89 -3.98 10.63
N ASN A 107 -4.79 -3.93 11.62
CA ASN A 107 -4.53 -3.28 12.90
C ASN A 107 -4.03 -1.84 12.73
N ILE A 108 -4.79 -1.06 11.97
CA ILE A 108 -4.44 0.34 11.70
C ILE A 108 -4.92 1.21 12.85
N GLN A 109 -4.00 1.84 13.56
CA GLN A 109 -4.31 2.72 14.69
C GLN A 109 -4.48 4.17 14.26
N SER A 110 -3.77 4.57 13.20
CA SER A 110 -3.82 5.93 12.70
C SER A 110 -3.44 5.94 11.22
N ILE A 111 -3.88 6.95 10.51
CA ILE A 111 -3.55 7.16 9.09
C ILE A 111 -2.76 8.47 9.01
N PRO A 112 -1.60 8.49 8.34
CA PRO A 112 -1.10 7.46 7.42
C PRO A 112 -0.35 6.31 8.11
N THR A 113 -0.43 5.13 7.52
CA THR A 113 0.34 3.94 7.91
C THR A 113 0.68 3.19 6.63
N TYR A 114 1.88 2.63 6.52
CA TYR A 114 2.24 1.84 5.36
C TYR A 114 2.99 0.56 5.74
N PHE A 115 3.00 -0.36 4.79
CA PHE A 115 3.66 -1.67 4.91
C PHE A 115 4.47 -1.95 3.66
N ILE A 116 5.50 -2.78 3.80
CA ILE A 116 6.24 -3.32 2.66
C ILE A 116 5.89 -4.79 2.50
N ILE A 117 5.54 -5.18 1.28
CA ILE A 117 5.17 -6.53 0.89
C ILE A 117 6.19 -6.99 -0.15
N ASP A 118 6.71 -8.19 0.01
CA ASP A 118 7.74 -8.72 -0.90
C ASP A 118 7.13 -9.33 -2.17
N ARG A 119 7.99 -9.84 -3.06
CA ARG A 119 7.57 -10.41 -4.33
C ARG A 119 6.75 -11.70 -4.19
N ASN A 120 6.69 -12.27 -2.99
CA ASN A 120 5.96 -13.51 -2.70
C ASN A 120 4.64 -13.24 -1.97
N ASN A 121 4.14 -12.00 -1.98
CA ASN A 121 2.94 -11.57 -1.25
C ASN A 121 3.08 -11.79 0.26
N GLN A 122 4.30 -11.65 0.79
CA GLN A 122 4.54 -11.74 2.23
C GLN A 122 4.73 -10.34 2.80
N LEU A 123 3.96 -10.00 3.82
CA LEU A 123 4.08 -8.72 4.51
C LEU A 123 5.34 -8.76 5.38
N GLN A 124 6.29 -7.86 5.11
CA GLN A 124 7.59 -7.88 5.76
C GLN A 124 7.71 -6.90 6.91
N LYS A 125 7.31 -5.65 6.72
CA LYS A 125 7.46 -4.63 7.76
C LYS A 125 6.34 -3.61 7.73
N ARG A 126 6.01 -3.10 8.91
CA ARG A 126 5.17 -1.92 9.11
C ARG A 126 6.10 -0.70 9.19
N ASP A 127 5.58 0.48 8.87
CA ASP A 127 6.34 1.74 8.79
C ASP A 127 7.22 2.00 10.03
N VAL A 128 6.72 1.73 11.23
CA VAL A 128 7.49 1.97 12.48
C VAL A 128 8.73 1.08 12.59
N GLN A 129 8.80 0.01 11.84
CA GLN A 129 9.93 -0.91 11.80
C GLN A 129 10.95 -0.54 10.73
N ILE A 130 10.64 0.44 9.89
CA ILE A 130 11.47 0.82 8.73
C ILE A 130 12.21 2.11 9.07
N GLN A 131 13.55 2.03 9.10
CA GLN A 131 14.39 3.19 9.37
C GLN A 131 14.72 3.97 8.10
N ASP A 132 14.90 3.25 6.99
CA ASP A 132 15.24 3.82 5.69
C ASP A 132 14.39 3.13 4.63
N LEU A 133 13.34 3.82 4.19
CA LEU A 133 12.37 3.25 3.24
C LEU A 133 13.01 2.94 1.89
N ASP A 134 13.88 3.80 1.39
CA ASP A 134 14.59 3.59 0.13
C ASP A 134 15.42 2.30 0.20
N ALA A 135 16.20 2.12 1.25
CA ALA A 135 17.02 0.93 1.46
C ALA A 135 16.18 -0.33 1.61
N GLU A 136 15.02 -0.21 2.27
CA GLU A 136 14.11 -1.34 2.45
C GLU A 136 13.55 -1.81 1.09
N ILE A 137 13.14 -0.89 0.24
CA ILE A 137 12.66 -1.20 -1.10
C ILE A 137 13.75 -1.89 -1.91
N GLN A 138 14.96 -1.33 -1.89
CA GLN A 138 16.10 -1.93 -2.60
C GLN A 138 16.36 -3.36 -2.14
N HIS A 139 16.32 -3.58 -0.84
CA HIS A 139 16.55 -4.91 -0.27
C HIS A 139 15.58 -5.94 -0.84
N TRP A 140 14.27 -5.64 -0.83
CA TRP A 140 13.26 -6.60 -1.29
C TRP A 140 13.23 -6.74 -2.80
N LEU A 141 13.59 -5.69 -3.54
CA LEU A 141 13.74 -5.79 -5.00
C LEU A 141 14.87 -6.75 -5.37
N GLY A 142 15.90 -6.83 -4.55
CA GLY A 142 17.01 -7.75 -4.75
C GLY A 142 16.70 -9.22 -4.43
N GLN A 143 15.58 -9.49 -3.75
CA GLN A 143 15.14 -10.85 -3.44
C GLN A 143 14.26 -11.37 -4.57
N GLY A 144 14.56 -12.53 -5.09
CA GLY A 144 13.77 -13.10 -6.17
C GLY A 144 12.44 -13.67 -5.70
N VAL A 145 11.57 -14.01 -6.67
CA VAL A 145 10.34 -14.74 -6.43
C VAL A 145 10.70 -16.20 -6.15
N GLN A 146 10.10 -16.76 -5.10
CA GLN A 146 10.36 -18.16 -4.72
C GLN A 146 9.18 -19.06 -5.06
#